data_07aeedac29b3109a949b23e0459fdbeb
#
_entry.id   07aeedac29b3109a949b23e0459fdbeb
#
_cell.length_a   1.000
_cell.length_b   1.000
_cell.length_c   1.000
_cell.angle_alpha   90.00
_cell.angle_beta   90.00
_cell.angle_gamma   90.00
#
_symmetry.space_group_name_H-M   'P 1'
#
loop_
_entity.id
_entity.type
_entity.pdbx_description
1 polymer ?
#
loop_
_entity_poly.entity_id
_entity_poly.type
_entity_poly.pdbx_seq_one_letter_code
_entity_poly.pdbx_strand_id
1 'polypeptide(L)'
;MKPISAVLLFLLAIPVEPATLPGFRVELLGSTAGFASSLAVDSKGTIYYTTTSGSIFRLANGQSSLVAGVTTEATGNSGLLGMALIDDNTAAVHYTTINQTYDVISRVDLVTGLETVVHRFACDIDVPERGSPAEHHGGNPIVGSDGSIFVGIGDYGGGLIASLPEWNAGKVFRIAPDGVVTQFARGLRNPFDLIWDDANQRVIVPDNGPAKGDDINIITKGANCGWPFSFAGNPPNPGIAAPAYVFENTVAPTGTIALNQANPQLRSGVLLGSFVTKAIYFFPDIDAKPLPDPIALIERETGSVIDVAQSSLGDIVFATGNSIDRLVVPQRGDCNGDGRINGQDVAALERELADAPEPAVAAQGGTYAGSWGCDANGDGIIDAADRDELIRMVSPRRRAARSGR
;
A
#
# COMPACT_ATOMS: atom_id res chain seq x y z
N MET A 1 -38.80 47.88 -16.81
CA MET A 1 -38.03 46.81 -16.16
C MET A 1 -37.71 45.78 -17.21
N LYS A 2 -36.46 45.67 -17.60
CA LYS A 2 -35.97 44.66 -18.56
C LYS A 2 -35.56 43.43 -17.78
N PRO A 3 -35.86 42.17 -18.19
CA PRO A 3 -35.41 40.98 -17.50
C PRO A 3 -33.91 40.78 -17.71
N ILE A 4 -33.20 40.53 -16.61
CA ILE A 4 -31.80 40.13 -16.60
C ILE A 4 -31.77 38.62 -16.89
N SER A 5 -31.28 38.23 -18.07
CA SER A 5 -31.02 36.83 -18.41
C SER A 5 -29.81 36.35 -17.62
N ALA A 6 -30.04 35.44 -16.69
CA ALA A 6 -28.96 34.74 -16.04
C ALA A 6 -28.34 33.70 -17.01
N VAL A 7 -27.11 33.97 -17.43
CA VAL A 7 -26.31 32.99 -18.17
C VAL A 7 -25.79 31.97 -17.17
N LEU A 8 -26.39 30.78 -17.20
CA LEU A 8 -25.92 29.63 -16.43
C LEU A 8 -24.64 29.10 -17.09
N LEU A 9 -23.49 29.42 -16.51
CA LEU A 9 -22.20 28.87 -16.93
C LEU A 9 -22.15 27.43 -16.47
N PHE A 10 -22.42 26.48 -17.36
CA PHE A 10 -22.07 25.07 -17.12
C PHE A 10 -20.55 24.98 -17.18
N LEU A 11 -19.90 24.90 -16.02
CA LEU A 11 -18.55 24.37 -15.90
C LEU A 11 -18.63 22.87 -16.27
N LEU A 12 -18.31 22.55 -17.52
CA LEU A 12 -18.00 21.20 -17.93
C LEU A 12 -16.79 20.78 -17.08
N ALA A 13 -17.00 19.86 -16.15
CA ALA A 13 -15.90 19.15 -15.50
C ALA A 13 -15.12 18.45 -16.61
N ILE A 14 -13.93 18.95 -16.92
CA ILE A 14 -12.98 18.25 -17.77
C ILE A 14 -12.71 16.94 -17.06
N PRO A 15 -12.97 15.76 -17.67
CA PRO A 15 -12.55 14.50 -17.09
C PRO A 15 -11.04 14.59 -16.89
N VAL A 16 -10.58 14.53 -15.66
CA VAL A 16 -9.17 14.36 -15.35
C VAL A 16 -8.84 12.96 -15.86
N GLU A 17 -8.09 12.87 -16.95
CA GLU A 17 -7.56 11.60 -17.46
C GLU A 17 -6.79 10.91 -16.34
N PRO A 18 -6.85 9.56 -16.24
CA PRO A 18 -6.05 8.83 -15.26
C PRO A 18 -4.56 9.16 -15.44
N ALA A 19 -3.93 9.62 -14.38
CA ALA A 19 -2.53 10.05 -14.41
C ALA A 19 -1.61 8.87 -14.06
N THR A 20 -1.65 7.81 -14.86
CA THR A 20 -0.66 6.74 -14.75
C THR A 20 0.65 7.19 -15.33
N LEU A 21 1.74 6.97 -14.59
CA LEU A 21 3.07 7.25 -15.11
C LEU A 21 3.33 6.42 -16.38
N PRO A 22 3.74 7.05 -17.49
CA PRO A 22 4.01 6.33 -18.72
C PRO A 22 5.01 5.20 -18.53
N GLY A 23 4.73 4.07 -19.18
CA GLY A 23 5.48 2.83 -19.06
C GLY A 23 4.99 1.90 -17.94
N PHE A 24 4.37 2.42 -16.88
CA PHE A 24 3.66 1.57 -15.93
C PHE A 24 2.38 1.03 -16.57
N ARG A 25 2.06 -0.22 -16.29
CA ARG A 25 0.89 -0.91 -16.83
C ARG A 25 0.30 -1.84 -15.78
N VAL A 26 -0.97 -2.13 -15.91
CA VAL A 26 -1.66 -3.12 -15.09
C VAL A 26 -1.90 -4.37 -15.91
N GLU A 27 -1.57 -5.52 -15.34
CA GLU A 27 -1.80 -6.83 -15.92
C GLU A 27 -2.70 -7.66 -15.02
N LEU A 28 -3.85 -8.06 -15.53
CA LEU A 28 -4.78 -8.93 -14.80
C LEU A 28 -4.17 -10.32 -14.61
N LEU A 29 -4.03 -10.76 -13.36
CA LEU A 29 -3.61 -12.12 -13.01
C LEU A 29 -4.79 -13.06 -12.81
N GLY A 30 -5.93 -12.57 -12.34
CA GLY A 30 -7.15 -13.33 -12.18
C GLY A 30 -8.25 -12.60 -11.44
N SER A 31 -9.48 -13.08 -11.60
CA SER A 31 -10.63 -12.56 -10.84
C SER A 31 -10.69 -13.21 -9.45
N THR A 32 -11.16 -12.45 -8.46
CA THR A 32 -11.38 -12.95 -7.11
C THR A 32 -12.72 -13.65 -6.95
N ALA A 33 -12.81 -14.57 -6.00
CA ALA A 33 -14.03 -15.33 -5.71
C ALA A 33 -15.00 -14.58 -4.77
N GLY A 34 -14.76 -13.32 -4.52
CA GLY A 34 -15.53 -12.41 -3.66
C GLY A 34 -14.75 -11.11 -3.47
N PHE A 35 -15.26 -10.19 -2.64
CA PHE A 35 -14.55 -8.94 -2.38
C PHE A 35 -13.25 -9.22 -1.63
N ALA A 36 -12.12 -9.02 -2.33
CA ALA A 36 -10.79 -9.23 -1.74
C ALA A 36 -10.52 -8.19 -0.66
N SER A 37 -10.00 -8.62 0.47
CA SER A 37 -9.66 -7.77 1.61
C SER A 37 -8.16 -7.67 1.87
N SER A 38 -7.39 -8.68 1.47
CA SER A 38 -5.94 -8.69 1.62
C SER A 38 -5.31 -9.69 0.67
N LEU A 39 -4.00 -9.55 0.42
CA LEU A 39 -3.22 -10.51 -0.35
C LEU A 39 -1.82 -10.71 0.26
N ALA A 40 -1.24 -11.87 0.00
CA ALA A 40 0.14 -12.18 0.34
C ALA A 40 0.77 -13.08 -0.72
N VAL A 41 2.10 -13.03 -0.84
CA VAL A 41 2.86 -13.84 -1.80
C VAL A 41 3.90 -14.65 -1.04
N ASP A 42 3.91 -15.97 -1.24
CA ASP A 42 4.89 -16.86 -0.60
C ASP A 42 6.28 -16.78 -1.26
N SER A 43 7.25 -17.48 -0.67
CA SER A 43 8.63 -17.49 -1.16
C SER A 43 8.78 -18.06 -2.59
N LYS A 44 7.77 -18.79 -3.08
CA LYS A 44 7.73 -19.41 -4.40
C LYS A 44 6.95 -18.59 -5.43
N GLY A 45 6.40 -17.45 -5.01
CA GLY A 45 5.57 -16.59 -5.86
C GLY A 45 4.10 -17.02 -5.94
N THR A 46 3.64 -17.92 -5.05
CA THR A 46 2.23 -18.28 -4.96
C THR A 46 1.45 -17.14 -4.30
N ILE A 47 0.39 -16.71 -4.94
CA ILE A 47 -0.46 -15.63 -4.44
C ILE A 47 -1.60 -16.24 -3.62
N TYR A 48 -1.77 -15.74 -2.40
CA TYR A 48 -2.92 -15.99 -1.56
C TYR A 48 -3.69 -14.69 -1.37
N TYR A 49 -5.01 -14.76 -1.27
CA TYR A 49 -5.83 -13.61 -0.94
C TYR A 49 -6.99 -14.00 -0.04
N THR A 50 -7.45 -13.06 0.75
CA THR A 50 -8.63 -13.21 1.60
C THR A 50 -9.83 -12.50 0.98
N THR A 51 -11.03 -12.94 1.38
CA THR A 51 -12.26 -12.21 1.10
C THR A 51 -12.92 -11.79 2.41
N THR A 52 -13.59 -10.65 2.42
CA THR A 52 -14.29 -10.15 3.62
C THR A 52 -15.24 -11.18 4.21
N SER A 53 -15.78 -12.10 3.40
CA SER A 53 -16.68 -13.18 3.83
C SER A 53 -16.00 -14.32 4.61
N GLY A 54 -14.70 -14.25 4.88
CA GLY A 54 -14.00 -15.21 5.72
C GLY A 54 -13.22 -16.29 4.98
N SER A 55 -13.13 -16.24 3.66
CA SER A 55 -12.44 -17.27 2.87
C SER A 55 -11.02 -16.86 2.52
N ILE A 56 -10.10 -17.82 2.50
CA ILE A 56 -8.72 -17.69 2.03
C ILE A 56 -8.55 -18.50 0.75
N PHE A 57 -8.12 -17.88 -0.31
CA PHE A 57 -7.93 -18.49 -1.62
C PHE A 57 -6.46 -18.47 -2.02
N ARG A 58 -6.09 -19.43 -2.85
CA ARG A 58 -4.85 -19.45 -3.62
C ARG A 58 -5.18 -19.14 -5.08
N LEU A 59 -4.47 -18.19 -5.68
CA LEU A 59 -4.55 -17.88 -7.10
C LEU A 59 -3.41 -18.58 -7.83
N ALA A 60 -3.74 -19.39 -8.83
CA ALA A 60 -2.76 -20.04 -9.72
C ALA A 60 -3.32 -20.12 -11.14
N ASN A 61 -2.54 -19.68 -12.13
CA ASN A 61 -2.91 -19.67 -13.54
C ASN A 61 -4.28 -18.99 -13.81
N GLY A 62 -4.56 -17.89 -13.14
CA GLY A 62 -5.81 -17.15 -13.25
C GLY A 62 -7.03 -17.81 -12.57
N GLN A 63 -6.83 -18.91 -11.84
CA GLN A 63 -7.90 -19.66 -11.17
C GLN A 63 -7.73 -19.59 -9.66
N SER A 64 -8.83 -19.25 -8.98
CA SER A 64 -8.91 -19.23 -7.53
C SER A 64 -9.33 -20.59 -6.95
N SER A 65 -8.63 -21.08 -5.94
CA SER A 65 -8.99 -22.28 -5.20
C SER A 65 -9.05 -22.00 -3.72
N LEU A 66 -10.14 -22.41 -3.06
CA LEU A 66 -10.32 -22.27 -1.61
C LEU A 66 -9.25 -23.09 -0.88
N VAL A 67 -8.59 -22.47 0.10
CA VAL A 67 -7.54 -23.09 0.93
C VAL A 67 -8.03 -23.28 2.35
N ALA A 68 -8.61 -22.23 2.92
CA ALA A 68 -9.06 -22.22 4.32
C ALA A 68 -10.19 -21.18 4.49
N GLY A 69 -10.70 -21.09 5.70
CA GLY A 69 -11.67 -20.04 6.05
C GLY A 69 -11.81 -19.87 7.55
N VAL A 70 -12.27 -18.71 7.96
CA VAL A 70 -12.64 -18.38 9.34
C VAL A 70 -14.12 -18.01 9.40
N THR A 71 -14.70 -18.20 10.59
CA THR A 71 -16.11 -17.83 10.79
C THR A 71 -16.22 -16.36 11.18
N THR A 72 -16.76 -15.56 10.27
CA THR A 72 -16.91 -14.11 10.41
C THR A 72 -18.20 -13.61 9.80
N GLU A 73 -18.55 -12.36 10.05
CA GLU A 73 -19.65 -11.64 9.43
C GLU A 73 -19.11 -10.36 8.77
N ALA A 74 -19.25 -10.29 7.44
CA ALA A 74 -18.85 -9.13 6.67
C ALA A 74 -19.96 -8.08 6.64
N THR A 75 -19.85 -7.05 7.46
CA THR A 75 -20.77 -5.91 7.50
C THR A 75 -19.97 -4.60 7.66
N GLY A 76 -20.17 -3.64 6.76
CA GLY A 76 -19.37 -2.40 6.77
C GLY A 76 -17.87 -2.67 6.60
N ASN A 77 -17.07 -2.24 7.56
CA ASN A 77 -15.63 -2.46 7.60
C ASN A 77 -15.22 -3.65 8.49
N SER A 78 -16.11 -4.65 8.66
CA SER A 78 -15.83 -5.88 9.40
C SER A 78 -15.72 -7.08 8.46
N GLY A 79 -15.34 -8.24 9.00
CA GLY A 79 -15.15 -9.46 8.23
C GLY A 79 -13.75 -10.04 8.42
N LEU A 80 -13.27 -10.83 7.45
CA LEU A 80 -11.85 -11.20 7.37
C LEU A 80 -11.11 -10.03 6.72
N LEU A 81 -10.32 -9.32 7.53
CA LEU A 81 -9.79 -8.00 7.20
C LEU A 81 -8.39 -8.05 6.60
N GLY A 82 -7.56 -9.00 7.07
CA GLY A 82 -6.19 -9.04 6.63
C GLY A 82 -5.49 -10.36 6.83
N MET A 83 -4.35 -10.52 6.14
CA MET A 83 -3.51 -11.69 6.18
C MET A 83 -2.03 -11.31 6.01
N ALA A 84 -1.15 -11.94 6.79
CA ALA A 84 0.29 -11.92 6.57
C ALA A 84 0.85 -13.34 6.67
N LEU A 85 1.76 -13.71 5.77
CA LEU A 85 2.43 -15.01 5.86
C LEU A 85 3.44 -15.00 7.01
N ILE A 86 3.37 -16.02 7.88
CA ILE A 86 4.39 -16.34 8.88
C ILE A 86 5.50 -17.15 8.22
N ASP A 87 5.09 -18.08 7.38
CA ASP A 87 5.93 -18.91 6.50
C ASP A 87 5.09 -19.35 5.29
N ASP A 88 5.67 -20.15 4.37
CA ASP A 88 4.97 -20.61 3.15
C ASP A 88 3.69 -21.43 3.39
N ASN A 89 3.49 -21.93 4.61
CA ASN A 89 2.37 -22.81 4.95
C ASN A 89 1.47 -22.23 6.05
N THR A 90 1.84 -21.12 6.66
CA THR A 90 1.11 -20.56 7.81
C THR A 90 0.89 -19.07 7.62
N ALA A 91 -0.34 -18.61 7.80
CA ALA A 91 -0.70 -17.20 7.79
C ALA A 91 -1.18 -16.74 9.16
N ALA A 92 -0.83 -15.51 9.54
CA ALA A 92 -1.56 -14.74 10.54
C ALA A 92 -2.74 -14.07 9.84
N VAL A 93 -3.92 -14.13 10.45
CA VAL A 93 -5.14 -13.50 9.93
C VAL A 93 -5.78 -12.63 11.00
N HIS A 94 -6.40 -11.53 10.56
CA HIS A 94 -7.20 -10.64 11.39
C HIS A 94 -8.64 -10.64 10.89
N TYR A 95 -9.59 -10.95 11.76
CA TYR A 95 -11.01 -10.96 11.42
C TYR A 95 -11.90 -10.57 12.60
N THR A 96 -13.10 -10.09 12.31
CA THR A 96 -14.15 -9.82 13.29
C THR A 96 -15.04 -11.03 13.51
N THR A 97 -15.40 -11.32 14.75
CA THR A 97 -16.38 -12.38 15.05
C THR A 97 -17.79 -11.98 14.61
N ILE A 98 -18.67 -12.97 14.48
CA ILE A 98 -20.11 -12.75 14.33
C ILE A 98 -20.59 -11.85 15.48
N ASN A 99 -21.47 -10.90 15.17
CA ASN A 99 -21.92 -9.83 16.04
C ASN A 99 -20.85 -8.83 16.48
N GLN A 100 -19.67 -8.86 15.86
CA GLN A 100 -18.58 -7.88 16.04
C GLN A 100 -18.19 -7.66 17.52
N THR A 101 -18.14 -8.75 18.28
CA THR A 101 -17.77 -8.74 19.70
C THR A 101 -16.25 -8.72 19.90
N TYR A 102 -15.53 -9.30 18.98
CA TYR A 102 -14.05 -9.41 19.05
C TYR A 102 -13.44 -9.22 17.68
N ASP A 103 -12.32 -8.52 17.64
CA ASP A 103 -11.31 -8.65 16.61
C ASP A 103 -10.36 -9.77 17.01
N VAL A 104 -10.15 -10.72 16.11
CA VAL A 104 -9.43 -11.97 16.39
C VAL A 104 -8.17 -12.03 15.54
N ILE A 105 -7.05 -12.35 16.18
CA ILE A 105 -5.83 -12.74 15.49
C ILE A 105 -5.68 -14.24 15.62
N SER A 106 -5.60 -14.92 14.48
CA SER A 106 -5.42 -16.36 14.40
C SER A 106 -4.23 -16.72 13.52
N ARG A 107 -3.67 -17.90 13.74
CA ARG A 107 -2.82 -18.58 12.76
C ARG A 107 -3.65 -19.59 12.00
N VAL A 108 -3.49 -19.61 10.69
CA VAL A 108 -4.17 -20.55 9.80
C VAL A 108 -3.12 -21.35 9.05
N ASP A 109 -3.17 -22.67 9.18
CA ASP A 109 -2.37 -23.59 8.37
C ASP A 109 -2.97 -23.66 6.96
N LEU A 110 -2.22 -23.19 5.95
CA LEU A 110 -2.67 -23.09 4.57
C LEU A 110 -2.70 -24.45 3.85
N VAL A 111 -2.16 -25.51 4.46
CA VAL A 111 -2.17 -26.88 3.91
C VAL A 111 -3.39 -27.65 4.41
N THR A 112 -3.68 -27.53 5.71
CA THR A 112 -4.76 -28.30 6.35
C THR A 112 -6.05 -27.49 6.54
N GLY A 113 -5.97 -26.16 6.47
CA GLY A 113 -7.06 -25.24 6.77
C GLY A 113 -7.33 -25.06 8.27
N LEU A 114 -6.47 -25.62 9.14
CA LEU A 114 -6.66 -25.54 10.58
C LEU A 114 -6.39 -24.13 11.11
N GLU A 115 -7.36 -23.59 11.84
CA GLU A 115 -7.23 -22.33 12.55
C GLU A 115 -6.80 -22.53 14.01
N THR A 116 -5.90 -21.68 14.49
CA THR A 116 -5.51 -21.59 15.91
C THR A 116 -5.58 -20.13 16.34
N VAL A 117 -6.50 -19.80 17.25
CA VAL A 117 -6.63 -18.45 17.79
C VAL A 117 -5.41 -18.09 18.62
N VAL A 118 -4.82 -16.93 18.31
CA VAL A 118 -3.68 -16.35 19.04
C VAL A 118 -4.17 -15.37 20.10
N HIS A 119 -5.05 -14.44 19.71
CA HIS A 119 -5.61 -13.46 20.64
C HIS A 119 -6.99 -12.96 20.18
N ARG A 120 -7.75 -12.44 21.15
CA ARG A 120 -9.04 -11.78 20.92
C ARG A 120 -9.03 -10.42 21.59
N PHE A 121 -9.19 -9.37 20.80
CA PHE A 121 -9.42 -8.01 21.28
C PHE A 121 -10.91 -7.77 21.41
N ALA A 122 -11.40 -7.40 22.58
CA ALA A 122 -12.81 -7.00 22.73
C ALA A 122 -13.05 -5.73 21.89
N CYS A 123 -14.14 -5.73 21.14
CA CYS A 123 -14.51 -4.55 20.34
C CYS A 123 -15.21 -3.46 21.17
N ASP A 124 -15.02 -3.44 22.48
CA ASP A 124 -15.50 -2.39 23.41
C ASP A 124 -17.01 -2.10 23.25
N ILE A 125 -17.82 -3.14 23.03
CA ILE A 125 -19.24 -3.01 22.66
C ILE A 125 -20.12 -2.37 23.75
N ASP A 126 -19.69 -2.43 25.00
CA ASP A 126 -20.42 -1.89 26.15
C ASP A 126 -20.02 -0.43 26.48
N VAL A 127 -19.17 0.18 25.66
CA VAL A 127 -18.69 1.55 25.86
C VAL A 127 -19.66 2.53 25.21
N PRO A 128 -20.27 3.46 25.94
CA PRO A 128 -21.25 4.40 25.36
C PRO A 128 -20.69 5.28 24.25
N GLU A 129 -19.39 5.57 24.30
CA GLU A 129 -18.68 6.41 23.33
C GLU A 129 -18.25 5.65 22.06
N ARG A 130 -18.48 4.35 22.01
CA ARG A 130 -18.29 3.56 20.79
C ARG A 130 -19.26 4.03 19.72
N GLY A 131 -18.77 4.16 18.50
CA GLY A 131 -19.59 4.48 17.33
C GLY A 131 -20.36 3.26 16.78
N SER A 132 -20.35 3.12 15.46
CA SER A 132 -21.00 1.97 14.78
C SER A 132 -20.18 0.69 14.96
N PRO A 133 -20.80 -0.42 15.37
CA PRO A 133 -20.11 -1.71 15.48
C PRO A 133 -19.55 -2.23 14.15
N ALA A 134 -19.97 -1.68 13.02
CA ALA A 134 -19.54 -2.10 11.69
C ALA A 134 -18.42 -1.22 11.10
N GLU A 135 -17.85 -0.30 11.88
CA GLU A 135 -16.88 0.67 11.38
C GLU A 135 -15.50 0.51 12.04
N HIS A 136 -14.45 0.77 11.27
CA HIS A 136 -13.07 0.93 11.70
C HIS A 136 -12.54 -0.20 12.58
N HIS A 137 -12.44 -1.39 12.03
CA HIS A 137 -11.81 -2.53 12.72
C HIS A 137 -10.31 -2.64 12.47
N GLY A 138 -9.70 -1.74 11.67
CA GLY A 138 -8.31 -1.86 11.23
C GLY A 138 -8.22 -2.72 9.96
N GLY A 139 -7.14 -3.48 9.80
CA GLY A 139 -6.90 -4.25 8.58
C GLY A 139 -5.80 -5.29 8.71
N ASN A 140 -4.76 -5.22 7.90
CA ASN A 140 -3.73 -6.25 7.79
C ASN A 140 -2.90 -6.41 9.08
N PRO A 141 -2.69 -7.64 9.56
CA PRO A 141 -1.60 -7.92 10.48
C PRO A 141 -0.28 -7.93 9.70
N ILE A 142 0.83 -7.70 10.40
CA ILE A 142 2.18 -7.91 9.87
C ILE A 142 2.99 -8.80 10.81
N VAL A 143 4.00 -9.48 10.27
CA VAL A 143 4.87 -10.36 11.04
C VAL A 143 6.27 -9.78 11.09
N GLY A 144 6.77 -9.53 12.30
CA GLY A 144 8.13 -9.08 12.53
C GLY A 144 9.15 -10.20 12.37
N SER A 145 10.43 -9.84 12.20
CA SER A 145 11.53 -10.81 12.05
C SER A 145 11.73 -11.72 13.25
N ASP A 146 11.26 -11.31 14.44
CA ASP A 146 11.26 -12.07 15.67
C ASP A 146 10.03 -12.99 15.81
N GLY A 147 9.15 -13.06 14.81
CA GLY A 147 7.90 -13.80 14.82
C GLY A 147 6.76 -13.15 15.60
N SER A 148 6.93 -11.90 16.06
CA SER A 148 5.83 -11.12 16.63
C SER A 148 4.83 -10.72 15.56
N ILE A 149 3.55 -10.66 15.94
CA ILE A 149 2.48 -10.14 15.07
C ILE A 149 2.13 -8.74 15.55
N PHE A 150 2.15 -7.77 14.62
CA PHE A 150 1.61 -6.44 14.86
C PHE A 150 0.27 -6.32 14.15
N VAL A 151 -0.67 -5.60 14.77
CA VAL A 151 -1.99 -5.36 14.20
C VAL A 151 -2.51 -3.98 14.60
N GLY A 152 -3.12 -3.30 13.65
CA GLY A 152 -3.88 -2.08 13.87
C GLY A 152 -5.33 -2.43 14.21
N ILE A 153 -5.85 -1.88 15.29
CA ILE A 153 -7.26 -1.93 15.66
C ILE A 153 -7.81 -0.51 15.53
N GLY A 154 -8.88 -0.33 14.78
CA GLY A 154 -9.52 0.96 14.57
C GLY A 154 -10.31 1.44 15.78
N ASP A 155 -10.90 2.64 15.68
CA ASP A 155 -11.60 3.31 16.77
C ASP A 155 -13.07 2.87 16.91
N TYR A 156 -13.52 1.90 16.11
CA TYR A 156 -14.90 1.43 16.06
C TYR A 156 -15.92 2.57 15.81
N GLY A 157 -15.51 3.63 15.08
CA GLY A 157 -16.31 4.83 14.87
C GLY A 157 -16.45 5.73 16.10
N GLY A 158 -15.83 5.37 17.22
CA GLY A 158 -15.89 6.08 18.50
C GLY A 158 -14.56 6.73 18.90
N GLY A 159 -14.18 7.81 18.25
CA GLY A 159 -12.85 8.42 18.40
C GLY A 159 -12.39 8.66 19.84
N LEU A 160 -13.33 8.96 20.77
CA LEU A 160 -12.95 9.28 22.14
C LEU A 160 -12.22 8.12 22.84
N ILE A 161 -12.66 6.89 22.63
CA ILE A 161 -12.05 5.69 23.25
C ILE A 161 -10.67 5.39 22.67
N ALA A 162 -10.36 5.85 21.46
CA ALA A 162 -9.04 5.69 20.84
C ALA A 162 -7.92 6.41 21.64
N SER A 163 -8.24 7.49 22.36
CA SER A 163 -7.28 8.22 23.17
C SER A 163 -6.97 7.55 24.52
N LEU A 164 -7.85 6.68 25.00
CA LEU A 164 -7.79 6.07 26.33
C LEU A 164 -7.00 4.76 26.29
N PRO A 165 -6.00 4.56 27.18
CA PRO A 165 -5.11 3.41 27.10
C PRO A 165 -5.76 2.08 27.51
N GLU A 166 -6.85 2.12 28.26
CA GLU A 166 -7.56 0.95 28.79
C GLU A 166 -8.43 0.22 27.75
N TRP A 167 -8.73 0.87 26.61
CA TRP A 167 -9.55 0.31 25.54
C TRP A 167 -8.70 -0.18 24.38
N ASN A 168 -9.23 -1.15 23.62
CA ASN A 168 -8.52 -1.69 22.44
C ASN A 168 -8.63 -0.78 21.21
N ALA A 169 -9.63 0.09 21.18
CA ALA A 169 -9.91 0.98 20.06
C ALA A 169 -8.76 1.95 19.74
N GLY A 170 -8.47 2.15 18.46
CA GLY A 170 -7.50 3.13 17.96
C GLY A 170 -6.05 2.85 18.37
N LYS A 171 -5.62 1.59 18.27
CA LYS A 171 -4.30 1.12 18.76
C LYS A 171 -3.52 0.36 17.69
N VAL A 172 -2.23 0.30 17.90
CA VAL A 172 -1.37 -0.75 17.35
C VAL A 172 -0.94 -1.66 18.51
N PHE A 173 -1.16 -2.96 18.33
CA PHE A 173 -0.71 -3.98 19.27
C PHE A 173 0.42 -4.80 18.68
N ARG A 174 1.33 -5.26 19.56
CA ARG A 174 2.32 -6.30 19.29
C ARG A 174 1.98 -7.52 20.11
N ILE A 175 1.87 -8.66 19.46
CA ILE A 175 1.70 -9.97 20.06
C ILE A 175 3.02 -10.73 19.88
N ALA A 176 3.73 -10.96 20.97
CA ALA A 176 4.99 -11.69 20.94
C ALA A 176 4.77 -13.19 20.67
N PRO A 177 5.80 -13.94 20.22
CA PRO A 177 5.66 -15.39 19.95
C PRO A 177 5.18 -16.24 21.13
N ASP A 178 5.44 -15.77 22.35
CA ASP A 178 4.98 -16.39 23.62
C ASP A 178 3.52 -16.01 23.98
N GLY A 179 2.85 -15.21 23.13
CA GLY A 179 1.49 -14.76 23.33
C GLY A 179 1.32 -13.48 24.17
N VAL A 180 2.42 -12.88 24.65
CA VAL A 180 2.35 -11.62 25.39
C VAL A 180 1.91 -10.49 24.48
N VAL A 181 0.79 -9.83 24.82
CA VAL A 181 0.25 -8.68 24.09
C VAL A 181 0.73 -7.39 24.73
N THR A 182 1.20 -6.47 23.90
CA THR A 182 1.66 -5.15 24.31
C THR A 182 1.02 -4.08 23.42
N GLN A 183 0.42 -3.06 24.02
CA GLN A 183 0.04 -1.85 23.28
C GLN A 183 1.32 -1.16 22.80
N PHE A 184 1.47 -1.09 21.45
CA PHE A 184 2.64 -0.45 20.85
C PHE A 184 2.42 1.05 20.67
N ALA A 185 1.22 1.46 20.21
CA ALA A 185 0.82 2.86 20.04
C ALA A 185 -0.69 3.03 20.24
N ARG A 186 -1.12 4.30 20.36
CA ARG A 186 -2.54 4.68 20.50
C ARG A 186 -2.85 5.99 19.80
N GLY A 187 -4.14 6.33 19.79
CA GLY A 187 -4.62 7.59 19.23
C GLY A 187 -4.62 7.61 17.72
N LEU A 188 -4.96 6.46 17.11
CA LEU A 188 -5.20 6.26 15.68
C LEU A 188 -6.70 6.15 15.42
N ARG A 189 -7.14 6.44 14.21
CA ARG A 189 -8.55 6.33 13.83
C ARG A 189 -8.87 4.97 13.20
N ASN A 190 -8.26 4.68 12.07
CA ASN A 190 -8.43 3.40 11.38
C ASN A 190 -7.12 2.99 10.66
N PRO A 191 -6.15 2.47 11.42
CA PRO A 191 -4.88 1.98 10.89
C PRO A 191 -5.13 0.69 10.11
N PHE A 192 -5.28 0.83 8.78
CA PHE A 192 -5.70 -0.27 7.91
C PHE A 192 -4.57 -1.25 7.62
N ASP A 193 -3.33 -0.76 7.51
CA ASP A 193 -2.17 -1.60 7.29
C ASP A 193 -0.93 -1.03 8.00
N LEU A 194 0.12 -1.82 8.06
CA LEU A 194 1.31 -1.51 8.84
C LEU A 194 2.57 -1.99 8.10
N ILE A 195 3.69 -1.28 8.30
CA ILE A 195 5.03 -1.80 7.99
C ILE A 195 5.83 -1.85 9.27
N TRP A 196 6.43 -2.99 9.61
CA TRP A 196 7.43 -3.09 10.66
C TRP A 196 8.82 -2.79 10.10
N ASP A 197 9.44 -1.73 10.59
CA ASP A 197 10.84 -1.38 10.31
C ASP A 197 11.72 -1.92 11.44
N ASP A 198 12.24 -3.11 11.24
CA ASP A 198 13.03 -3.83 12.25
C ASP A 198 14.35 -3.10 12.58
N ALA A 199 14.98 -2.48 11.58
CA ALA A 199 16.24 -1.77 11.77
C ALA A 199 16.08 -0.56 12.72
N ASN A 200 14.96 0.14 12.66
CA ASN A 200 14.68 1.32 13.46
C ASN A 200 13.68 1.05 14.60
N GLN A 201 13.21 -0.18 14.78
CA GLN A 201 12.26 -0.61 15.83
C GLN A 201 11.00 0.28 15.88
N ARG A 202 10.41 0.53 14.71
CA ARG A 202 9.26 1.42 14.52
C ARG A 202 8.23 0.80 13.58
N VAL A 203 7.02 1.34 13.62
CA VAL A 203 5.95 0.97 12.68
C VAL A 203 5.62 2.18 11.81
N ILE A 204 5.48 1.97 10.51
CA ILE A 204 4.92 2.94 9.58
C ILE A 204 3.45 2.59 9.44
N VAL A 205 2.57 3.56 9.71
CA VAL A 205 1.12 3.36 9.81
C VAL A 205 0.42 4.38 8.95
N PRO A 206 -0.09 4.00 7.79
CA PRO A 206 -1.12 4.79 7.12
C PRO A 206 -2.41 4.74 7.94
N ASP A 207 -2.93 5.90 8.32
CA ASP A 207 -4.16 6.02 9.13
C ASP A 207 -5.26 6.72 8.33
N ASN A 208 -6.42 6.09 8.26
CA ASN A 208 -7.58 6.68 7.62
C ASN A 208 -8.21 7.71 8.55
N GLY A 209 -7.90 8.96 8.31
CA GLY A 209 -8.42 10.10 9.05
C GLY A 209 -9.90 10.42 8.77
N PRO A 210 -10.47 11.43 9.43
CA PRO A 210 -11.72 12.01 8.99
C PRO A 210 -11.53 12.73 7.65
N ALA A 211 -12.60 13.18 7.01
CA ALA A 211 -12.54 13.84 5.72
C ALA A 211 -11.34 14.82 5.64
N LYS A 212 -10.44 14.62 4.66
CA LYS A 212 -9.17 15.36 4.48
C LYS A 212 -8.19 15.25 5.67
N GLY A 213 -8.07 14.10 6.27
CA GLY A 213 -7.18 13.89 7.41
C GLY A 213 -6.43 12.57 7.36
N ASP A 214 -6.38 11.93 6.18
CA ASP A 214 -5.56 10.73 5.98
C ASP A 214 -4.09 11.09 6.14
N ASP A 215 -3.33 10.26 6.85
CA ASP A 215 -1.93 10.55 7.14
C ASP A 215 -1.05 9.30 7.20
N ILE A 216 0.25 9.53 7.24
CA ILE A 216 1.26 8.48 7.48
C ILE A 216 1.96 8.80 8.77
N ASN A 217 1.86 7.88 9.73
CA ASN A 217 2.53 7.96 11.00
C ASN A 217 3.76 7.05 11.04
N ILE A 218 4.90 7.57 11.45
CA ILE A 218 6.12 6.81 11.73
C ILE A 218 6.33 6.81 13.24
N ILE A 219 5.99 5.71 13.88
CA ILE A 219 5.81 5.64 15.32
C ILE A 219 6.71 4.61 15.99
N THR A 220 7.22 4.96 17.15
CA THR A 220 7.94 4.05 18.03
C THR A 220 7.04 3.61 19.19
N LYS A 221 7.48 2.59 19.94
CA LYS A 221 6.74 2.07 21.09
C LYS A 221 6.38 3.17 22.09
N GLY A 222 5.12 3.23 22.47
CA GLY A 222 4.57 4.20 23.43
C GLY A 222 4.01 5.48 22.80
N ALA A 223 4.09 5.63 21.47
CA ALA A 223 3.58 6.81 20.78
C ALA A 223 2.07 7.00 20.99
N ASN A 224 1.67 8.27 21.01
CA ASN A 224 0.28 8.72 20.97
C ASN A 224 0.11 9.62 19.73
N CYS A 225 -0.67 9.20 18.76
CA CYS A 225 -0.89 9.92 17.51
C CYS A 225 -1.99 10.99 17.60
N GLY A 226 -2.72 11.06 18.75
CA GLY A 226 -3.55 12.18 19.12
C GLY A 226 -5.04 12.09 18.80
N TRP A 227 -5.47 11.16 17.93
CA TRP A 227 -6.88 11.02 17.62
C TRP A 227 -7.72 10.79 18.88
N PRO A 228 -8.89 11.43 19.05
CA PRO A 228 -9.55 12.37 18.12
C PRO A 228 -9.21 13.86 18.38
N PHE A 229 -8.39 14.18 19.36
CA PHE A 229 -8.13 15.56 19.82
C PHE A 229 -7.08 16.28 18.95
N SER A 230 -6.21 15.52 18.29
CA SER A 230 -5.26 16.00 17.29
C SER A 230 -5.26 14.98 16.15
N PHE A 231 -5.43 15.42 14.92
CA PHE A 231 -5.33 14.58 13.72
C PHE A 231 -4.73 15.40 12.59
N ALA A 232 -4.08 14.73 11.66
CA ALA A 232 -3.33 15.41 10.60
C ALA A 232 -2.40 16.52 11.14
N GLY A 233 -1.86 16.32 12.36
CA GLY A 233 -1.00 17.32 13.02
C GLY A 233 -1.70 18.55 13.59
N ASN A 234 -3.03 18.61 13.62
CA ASN A 234 -3.79 19.76 14.11
C ASN A 234 -4.76 19.42 15.26
N PRO A 235 -4.76 20.21 16.34
CA PRO A 235 -3.69 21.15 16.71
C PRO A 235 -2.43 20.41 17.14
N PRO A 236 -1.24 20.99 16.97
CA PRO A 236 -0.03 20.42 17.52
C PRO A 236 -0.11 20.43 19.06
N ASN A 237 0.17 19.29 19.67
CA ASN A 237 0.07 19.14 21.12
C ASN A 237 1.36 18.49 21.65
N PRO A 238 2.03 19.06 22.66
CA PRO A 238 3.19 18.41 23.28
C PRO A 238 2.86 17.00 23.78
N GLY A 239 3.69 16.02 23.40
CA GLY A 239 3.50 14.61 23.73
C GLY A 239 2.63 13.82 22.73
N ILE A 240 2.13 14.46 21.67
CA ILE A 240 1.51 13.82 20.53
C ILE A 240 2.56 13.66 19.43
N ALA A 241 2.65 12.46 18.84
CA ALA A 241 3.48 12.21 17.67
C ALA A 241 2.84 12.90 16.45
N ALA A 242 3.57 13.82 15.82
CA ALA A 242 3.12 14.40 14.57
C ALA A 242 3.22 13.37 13.43
N PRO A 243 2.25 13.34 12.50
CA PRO A 243 2.36 12.50 11.31
C PRO A 243 3.58 12.92 10.46
N ALA A 244 4.17 11.96 9.78
CA ALA A 244 5.26 12.21 8.85
C ALA A 244 4.77 12.86 7.55
N TYR A 245 3.55 12.52 7.13
CA TYR A 245 2.88 13.06 5.95
C TYR A 245 1.37 13.17 6.18
N VAL A 246 0.76 14.18 5.59
CA VAL A 246 -0.71 14.38 5.59
C VAL A 246 -1.17 14.58 4.17
N PHE A 247 -2.13 13.79 3.72
CA PHE A 247 -2.72 13.96 2.39
C PHE A 247 -3.63 15.18 2.36
N GLU A 248 -3.49 16.02 1.32
CA GLU A 248 -4.32 17.20 1.13
C GLU A 248 -5.80 16.86 0.92
N ASN A 249 -6.06 15.74 0.24
CA ASN A 249 -7.40 15.24 -0.02
C ASN A 249 -7.53 13.81 0.50
N THR A 250 -8.76 13.37 0.73
CA THR A 250 -9.04 11.99 1.13
C THR A 250 -8.57 11.01 0.07
N VAL A 251 -7.68 10.11 0.44
CA VAL A 251 -7.18 9.01 -0.40
C VAL A 251 -7.69 7.66 0.09
N ALA A 252 -8.03 7.56 1.36
CA ALA A 252 -8.33 6.33 2.08
C ALA A 252 -7.19 5.30 1.87
N PRO A 253 -6.07 5.46 2.58
CA PRO A 253 -4.93 4.56 2.48
C PRO A 253 -5.32 3.13 2.86
N THR A 254 -4.81 2.17 2.10
CA THR A 254 -5.09 0.74 2.24
C THR A 254 -3.78 -0.04 2.43
N GLY A 255 -3.59 -1.15 1.70
CA GLY A 255 -2.39 -1.97 1.80
C GLY A 255 -1.10 -1.20 1.56
N THR A 256 -0.07 -1.46 2.35
CA THR A 256 1.22 -0.79 2.28
C THR A 256 2.37 -1.76 2.45
N ILE A 257 3.45 -1.56 1.67
CA ILE A 257 4.66 -2.38 1.76
C ILE A 257 5.93 -1.55 1.69
N ALA A 258 6.97 -2.00 2.40
CA ALA A 258 8.34 -1.61 2.11
C ALA A 258 8.90 -2.51 1.00
N LEU A 259 9.54 -1.90 -0.01
CA LEU A 259 10.13 -2.63 -1.12
C LEU A 259 11.34 -3.45 -0.69
N ASN A 260 11.44 -4.69 -1.15
CA ASN A 260 12.43 -5.69 -0.73
C ASN A 260 13.70 -5.72 -1.61
N GLN A 261 13.94 -4.69 -2.43
CA GLN A 261 15.08 -4.55 -3.35
C GLN A 261 15.14 -5.59 -4.50
N ALA A 262 14.22 -6.54 -4.57
CA ALA A 262 14.23 -7.57 -5.62
C ALA A 262 13.79 -7.01 -6.98
N ASN A 263 12.94 -5.97 -7.01
CA ASN A 263 12.60 -5.30 -8.26
C ASN A 263 13.78 -4.40 -8.70
N PRO A 264 14.35 -4.60 -9.89
CA PRO A 264 15.52 -3.83 -10.33
C PRO A 264 15.21 -2.35 -10.61
N GLN A 265 13.95 -1.99 -10.81
CA GLN A 265 13.48 -0.65 -11.16
C GLN A 265 12.94 0.12 -9.95
N LEU A 266 12.31 -0.59 -9.00
CA LEU A 266 11.80 -0.08 -7.73
C LEU A 266 12.49 -0.80 -6.58
N ARG A 267 13.69 -0.34 -6.20
CA ARG A 267 14.56 -1.07 -5.26
C ARG A 267 14.28 -0.77 -3.80
N SER A 268 13.83 0.43 -3.49
CA SER A 268 13.61 0.90 -2.12
C SER A 268 12.45 1.85 -2.07
N GLY A 269 11.97 2.14 -0.86
CA GLY A 269 10.83 3.01 -0.62
C GLY A 269 9.59 2.23 -0.17
N VAL A 270 8.48 2.94 -0.13
CA VAL A 270 7.19 2.43 0.33
C VAL A 270 6.16 2.57 -0.78
N LEU A 271 5.39 1.52 -1.01
CA LEU A 271 4.18 1.55 -1.83
C LEU A 271 2.95 1.61 -0.92
N LEU A 272 1.97 2.39 -1.32
CA LEU A 272 0.70 2.59 -0.62
C LEU A 272 -0.46 2.51 -1.59
N GLY A 273 -1.40 1.61 -1.35
CA GLY A 273 -2.66 1.53 -2.06
C GLY A 273 -3.65 2.58 -1.60
N SER A 274 -4.57 2.97 -2.47
CA SER A 274 -5.64 3.91 -2.16
C SER A 274 -6.99 3.39 -2.64
N PHE A 275 -7.97 3.43 -1.75
CA PHE A 275 -9.34 3.06 -2.06
C PHE A 275 -10.04 4.13 -2.89
N VAL A 276 -9.90 5.40 -2.52
CA VAL A 276 -10.65 6.52 -3.13
C VAL A 276 -10.07 6.92 -4.47
N THR A 277 -8.76 7.14 -4.55
CA THR A 277 -8.10 7.57 -5.78
C THR A 277 -7.80 6.40 -6.71
N LYS A 278 -7.92 5.14 -6.22
CA LYS A 278 -7.60 3.92 -6.98
C LYS A 278 -6.15 3.94 -7.47
N ALA A 279 -5.27 4.43 -6.63
CA ALA A 279 -3.87 4.67 -6.94
C ALA A 279 -2.96 3.68 -6.20
N ILE A 280 -1.76 3.49 -6.74
CA ILE A 280 -0.60 3.03 -5.98
C ILE A 280 0.36 4.21 -5.90
N TYR A 281 0.53 4.71 -4.69
CA TYR A 281 1.46 5.78 -4.38
C TYR A 281 2.83 5.20 -4.01
N PHE A 282 3.88 5.88 -4.43
CA PHE A 282 5.25 5.53 -4.13
C PHE A 282 5.94 6.66 -3.37
N PHE A 283 6.52 6.31 -2.22
CA PHE A 283 7.39 7.16 -1.43
C PHE A 283 8.83 6.64 -1.57
N PRO A 284 9.69 7.29 -2.35
CA PRO A 284 11.05 6.83 -2.61
C PRO A 284 11.93 6.75 -1.35
N ASP A 285 11.76 7.72 -0.45
CA ASP A 285 12.45 7.81 0.83
C ASP A 285 11.47 8.18 1.93
N ILE A 286 11.07 7.19 2.72
CA ILE A 286 10.13 7.38 3.84
C ILE A 286 10.77 8.09 5.03
N ASP A 287 12.08 8.27 5.05
CA ASP A 287 12.84 8.95 6.09
C ASP A 287 13.15 10.41 5.77
N ALA A 288 12.80 10.87 4.57
CA ALA A 288 12.98 12.26 4.18
C ALA A 288 12.23 13.22 5.12
N LYS A 289 12.82 14.39 5.39
CA LYS A 289 12.24 15.41 6.30
C LYS A 289 12.36 16.80 5.68
N PRO A 290 11.24 17.42 5.24
CA PRO A 290 9.88 16.88 5.24
C PRO A 290 9.75 15.70 4.26
N LEU A 291 8.77 14.83 4.49
CA LEU A 291 8.44 13.78 3.54
C LEU A 291 7.82 14.44 2.30
N PRO A 292 8.37 14.23 1.09
CA PRO A 292 7.83 14.81 -0.13
C PRO A 292 6.49 14.18 -0.53
N ASP A 293 5.77 14.84 -1.42
CA ASP A 293 4.56 14.28 -2.01
C ASP A 293 4.87 12.94 -2.70
N PRO A 294 3.99 11.94 -2.54
CA PRO A 294 4.18 10.64 -3.17
C PRO A 294 3.95 10.71 -4.68
N ILE A 295 4.60 9.81 -5.39
CA ILE A 295 4.43 9.63 -6.82
C ILE A 295 3.28 8.64 -7.05
N ALA A 296 2.24 9.02 -7.78
CA ALA A 296 1.22 8.08 -8.22
C ALA A 296 1.75 7.26 -9.41
N LEU A 297 2.08 5.98 -9.17
CA LEU A 297 2.54 5.07 -10.24
C LEU A 297 1.42 4.70 -11.19
N ILE A 298 0.25 4.42 -10.64
CA ILE A 298 -1.02 4.25 -11.37
C ILE A 298 -2.12 5.01 -10.63
N GLU A 299 -3.11 5.51 -11.36
CA GLU A 299 -4.28 6.17 -10.79
C GLU A 299 -5.51 5.90 -11.67
N ARG A 300 -6.62 5.45 -11.05
CA ARG A 300 -7.95 5.25 -11.69
C ARG A 300 -8.03 4.25 -12.83
N GLU A 301 -7.00 3.47 -13.10
CA GLU A 301 -7.02 2.47 -14.19
C GLU A 301 -7.77 1.18 -13.81
N THR A 302 -7.95 0.95 -12.53
CA THR A 302 -8.55 -0.27 -11.98
C THR A 302 -9.70 0.04 -11.03
N GLY A 303 -10.14 -0.98 -10.29
CA GLY A 303 -10.93 -0.81 -9.08
C GLY A 303 -10.12 -0.13 -7.97
N SER A 304 -10.77 0.12 -6.83
CA SER A 304 -10.06 0.59 -5.63
C SER A 304 -8.94 -0.38 -5.27
N VAL A 305 -7.73 0.12 -5.03
CA VAL A 305 -6.63 -0.71 -4.55
C VAL A 305 -6.89 -1.03 -3.08
N ILE A 306 -6.97 -2.31 -2.76
CA ILE A 306 -7.28 -2.79 -1.40
C ILE A 306 -6.01 -3.20 -0.67
N ASP A 307 -5.11 -3.90 -1.38
CA ASP A 307 -3.88 -4.38 -0.78
C ASP A 307 -2.78 -4.50 -1.84
N VAL A 308 -1.52 -4.40 -1.40
CA VAL A 308 -0.33 -4.47 -2.24
C VAL A 308 0.67 -5.43 -1.60
N ALA A 309 1.29 -6.29 -2.41
CA ALA A 309 2.37 -7.17 -1.95
C ALA A 309 3.50 -7.23 -2.98
N GLN A 310 4.69 -7.61 -2.52
CA GLN A 310 5.84 -7.85 -3.39
C GLN A 310 6.36 -9.28 -3.21
N SER A 311 6.57 -9.98 -4.32
CA SER A 311 7.19 -11.30 -4.29
C SER A 311 8.69 -11.23 -3.97
N SER A 312 9.27 -12.37 -3.60
CA SER A 312 10.71 -12.51 -3.41
C SER A 312 11.51 -12.28 -4.71
N LEU A 313 10.85 -12.36 -5.86
CA LEU A 313 11.43 -12.10 -7.19
C LEU A 313 11.27 -10.63 -7.64
N GLY A 314 10.57 -9.81 -6.86
CA GLY A 314 10.36 -8.39 -7.13
C GLY A 314 9.08 -8.05 -7.87
N ASP A 315 8.22 -9.02 -8.24
CA ASP A 315 6.91 -8.73 -8.80
C ASP A 315 6.05 -8.01 -7.78
N ILE A 316 5.42 -6.92 -8.20
CA ILE A 316 4.48 -6.17 -7.38
C ILE A 316 3.08 -6.57 -7.82
N VAL A 317 2.32 -7.14 -6.90
CA VAL A 317 0.94 -7.53 -7.11
C VAL A 317 0.02 -6.76 -6.18
N PHE A 318 -1.20 -6.52 -6.61
CA PHE A 318 -2.18 -5.80 -5.79
C PHE A 318 -3.57 -6.39 -5.98
N ALA A 319 -4.38 -6.27 -4.95
CA ALA A 319 -5.78 -6.66 -4.97
C ALA A 319 -6.65 -5.43 -5.22
N THR A 320 -7.63 -5.59 -6.08
CA THR A 320 -8.84 -4.78 -6.05
C THR A 320 -9.97 -5.59 -5.40
N GLY A 321 -11.16 -5.00 -5.22
CA GLY A 321 -12.26 -5.78 -4.67
C GLY A 321 -12.64 -7.03 -5.52
N ASN A 322 -12.29 -7.07 -6.80
CA ASN A 322 -12.76 -8.07 -7.75
C ASN A 322 -11.65 -8.74 -8.57
N SER A 323 -10.41 -8.29 -8.46
CA SER A 323 -9.28 -8.84 -9.21
C SER A 323 -7.99 -8.85 -8.39
N ILE A 324 -7.08 -9.70 -8.80
CA ILE A 324 -5.66 -9.65 -8.45
C ILE A 324 -4.91 -9.26 -9.71
N ASP A 325 -4.12 -8.21 -9.61
CA ASP A 325 -3.43 -7.59 -10.72
C ASP A 325 -1.93 -7.48 -10.43
N ARG A 326 -1.12 -7.35 -11.47
CA ARG A 326 0.31 -7.09 -11.37
C ARG A 326 0.60 -5.67 -11.87
N LEU A 327 1.37 -4.92 -11.10
CA LEU A 327 1.98 -3.68 -11.55
C LEU A 327 3.21 -4.01 -12.40
N VAL A 328 3.14 -3.76 -13.70
CA VAL A 328 4.28 -3.88 -14.60
C VAL A 328 5.08 -2.59 -14.53
N VAL A 329 6.29 -2.69 -13.97
CA VAL A 329 7.20 -1.57 -13.85
C VAL A 329 8.01 -1.44 -15.13
N PRO A 330 8.14 -0.25 -15.74
CA PRO A 330 8.90 -0.07 -16.98
C PRO A 330 10.36 -0.42 -16.77
N GLN A 331 10.97 -1.03 -17.79
CA GLN A 331 12.39 -1.36 -17.76
C GLN A 331 13.23 -0.11 -17.98
N ARG A 332 14.39 -0.05 -17.34
CA ARG A 332 15.39 1.00 -17.63
C ARG A 332 15.80 0.93 -19.08
N GLY A 333 15.78 2.08 -19.75
CA GLY A 333 16.05 2.19 -21.16
C GLY A 333 14.81 2.04 -22.06
N ASP A 334 13.64 1.64 -21.53
CA ASP A 334 12.36 1.66 -22.23
C ASP A 334 11.70 3.04 -22.03
N CYS A 335 12.30 4.04 -22.64
CA CYS A 335 11.93 5.44 -22.45
C CYS A 335 10.55 5.78 -23.08
N ASN A 336 10.15 5.06 -24.13
CA ASN A 336 8.86 5.25 -24.79
C ASN A 336 7.74 4.35 -24.21
N GLY A 337 8.07 3.42 -23.29
CA GLY A 337 7.12 2.56 -22.59
C GLY A 337 6.50 1.46 -23.47
N ASP A 338 7.12 1.09 -24.59
CA ASP A 338 6.57 0.07 -25.51
C ASP A 338 6.98 -1.38 -25.14
N GLY A 339 7.79 -1.55 -24.10
CA GLY A 339 8.29 -2.83 -23.59
C GLY A 339 9.51 -3.36 -24.37
N ARG A 340 10.17 -2.52 -25.16
CA ARG A 340 11.35 -2.86 -25.95
C ARG A 340 12.41 -1.78 -25.82
N ILE A 341 13.67 -2.17 -25.65
CA ILE A 341 14.77 -1.23 -25.62
C ILE A 341 15.44 -1.20 -27.00
N ASN A 342 15.28 -0.08 -27.72
CA ASN A 342 15.78 0.08 -29.10
C ASN A 342 16.05 1.55 -29.45
N GLY A 343 16.32 1.85 -30.72
CA GLY A 343 16.61 3.23 -31.15
C GLY A 343 15.44 4.22 -31.03
N GLN A 344 14.20 3.74 -30.84
CA GLN A 344 13.05 4.61 -30.61
C GLN A 344 13.07 5.21 -29.19
N ASP A 345 13.68 4.49 -28.23
CA ASP A 345 13.85 4.95 -26.87
C ASP A 345 14.90 6.05 -26.81
N VAL A 346 15.98 5.93 -27.57
CA VAL A 346 16.97 7.01 -27.72
C VAL A 346 16.30 8.28 -28.24
N ALA A 347 15.44 8.15 -29.27
CA ALA A 347 14.73 9.29 -29.84
C ALA A 347 13.66 9.85 -28.87
N ALA A 348 13.09 9.02 -28.00
CA ALA A 348 12.18 9.46 -26.94
C ALA A 348 12.95 10.25 -25.89
N LEU A 349 14.06 9.73 -25.40
CA LEU A 349 14.92 10.40 -24.42
C LEU A 349 15.48 11.73 -24.96
N GLU A 350 15.92 11.78 -26.23
CA GLU A 350 16.36 13.02 -26.84
C GLU A 350 15.30 14.10 -26.92
N ARG A 351 14.02 13.72 -27.12
CA ARG A 351 12.89 14.67 -27.05
C ARG A 351 12.66 15.17 -25.63
N GLU A 352 12.68 14.26 -24.67
CA GLU A 352 12.55 14.60 -23.25
C GLU A 352 13.62 15.63 -22.83
N LEU A 353 14.89 15.37 -23.19
CA LEU A 353 16.00 16.25 -22.86
C LEU A 353 15.93 17.60 -23.62
N ALA A 354 15.35 17.63 -24.82
CA ALA A 354 15.22 18.87 -25.59
C ALA A 354 14.13 19.79 -25.02
N ASP A 355 13.08 19.23 -24.45
CA ASP A 355 11.98 19.97 -23.85
C ASP A 355 12.28 20.38 -22.39
N ALA A 356 13.35 19.84 -21.80
CA ALA A 356 13.75 20.05 -20.42
C ALA A 356 14.68 21.24 -20.22
N PRO A 357 14.36 22.21 -19.39
CA PRO A 357 15.30 23.25 -18.99
C PRO A 357 16.35 22.78 -17.98
N GLU A 358 16.07 21.73 -17.21
CA GLU A 358 16.89 21.19 -16.11
C GLU A 358 16.81 19.65 -16.07
N PRO A 359 17.82 18.95 -15.50
CA PRO A 359 17.74 17.50 -15.30
C PRO A 359 16.52 17.12 -14.47
N ALA A 360 15.76 16.13 -14.93
CA ALA A 360 14.58 15.64 -14.22
C ALA A 360 14.95 14.50 -13.27
N VAL A 361 14.34 14.47 -12.09
CA VAL A 361 14.53 13.39 -11.11
C VAL A 361 13.48 12.32 -11.36
N ALA A 362 13.89 11.19 -11.95
CA ALA A 362 12.98 10.10 -12.32
C ALA A 362 12.20 9.54 -11.13
N ALA A 363 12.87 9.31 -10.00
CA ALA A 363 12.25 8.77 -8.80
C ALA A 363 11.28 9.74 -8.10
N GLN A 364 11.33 11.02 -8.40
CA GLN A 364 10.42 12.03 -7.87
C GLN A 364 9.34 12.41 -8.89
N GLY A 365 9.21 11.64 -9.97
CA GLY A 365 8.25 11.91 -11.01
C GLY A 365 8.43 13.25 -11.70
N GLY A 366 9.61 13.85 -11.64
CA GLY A 366 10.01 15.14 -12.19
C GLY A 366 9.02 15.78 -13.19
N THR A 367 9.32 16.86 -13.79
CA THR A 367 8.46 17.52 -14.82
C THR A 367 8.15 16.61 -16.02
N TYR A 368 8.80 15.45 -16.10
CA TYR A 368 8.67 14.44 -17.15
C TYR A 368 7.87 13.26 -16.63
N ALA A 369 6.57 13.43 -16.52
CA ALA A 369 5.68 12.29 -16.32
C ALA A 369 5.89 11.34 -17.50
N GLY A 370 6.58 10.24 -17.28
CA GLY A 370 6.87 9.30 -18.34
C GLY A 370 8.29 8.84 -18.45
N SER A 371 9.11 9.47 -17.72
CA SER A 371 10.54 9.30 -17.85
C SER A 371 11.13 8.19 -16.99
N TRP A 372 10.31 7.39 -16.29
CA TRP A 372 10.85 6.32 -15.45
C TRP A 372 11.78 5.38 -16.22
N GLY A 373 11.35 4.98 -17.44
CA GLY A 373 12.18 4.21 -18.36
C GLY A 373 13.35 4.98 -18.95
N CYS A 374 13.34 6.31 -18.89
CA CYS A 374 14.37 7.18 -19.42
C CYS A 374 15.61 7.26 -18.49
N ASP A 375 15.47 6.96 -17.19
CA ASP A 375 16.61 6.79 -16.28
C ASP A 375 17.37 5.48 -16.59
N ALA A 376 18.10 5.50 -17.69
CA ALA A 376 18.75 4.32 -18.24
C ALA A 376 19.95 3.85 -17.39
N ASN A 377 20.66 4.78 -16.76
CA ASN A 377 21.81 4.48 -15.90
C ASN A 377 21.39 4.15 -14.45
N GLY A 378 20.18 4.58 -14.03
CA GLY A 378 19.56 4.30 -12.75
C GLY A 378 20.10 5.11 -11.59
N ASP A 379 20.56 6.31 -11.84
CA ASP A 379 21.02 7.22 -10.79
C ASP A 379 19.89 8.12 -10.22
N GLY A 380 18.69 8.03 -10.79
CA GLY A 380 17.51 8.81 -10.40
C GLY A 380 17.44 10.19 -11.03
N ILE A 381 18.34 10.52 -11.96
CA ILE A 381 18.38 11.78 -12.70
C ILE A 381 18.29 11.47 -14.19
N ILE A 382 17.43 12.18 -14.92
CA ILE A 382 17.34 12.01 -16.38
C ILE A 382 18.15 13.11 -17.04
N ASP A 383 19.29 12.72 -17.62
CA ASP A 383 20.19 13.65 -18.27
C ASP A 383 20.96 13.02 -19.46
N ALA A 384 22.03 13.69 -19.90
CA ALA A 384 22.86 13.21 -21.02
C ALA A 384 23.58 11.87 -20.72
N ALA A 385 23.79 11.52 -19.44
CA ALA A 385 24.41 10.25 -19.07
C ALA A 385 23.48 9.07 -19.37
N ASP A 386 22.17 9.25 -19.23
CA ASP A 386 21.16 8.24 -19.60
C ASP A 386 21.14 7.99 -21.11
N ARG A 387 21.22 9.08 -21.90
CA ARG A 387 21.31 8.96 -23.35
C ARG A 387 22.55 8.14 -23.75
N ASP A 388 23.70 8.39 -23.15
CA ASP A 388 24.93 7.66 -23.45
C ASP A 388 24.84 6.20 -23.02
N GLU A 389 24.18 5.91 -21.87
CA GLU A 389 23.89 4.55 -21.44
C GLU A 389 22.90 3.86 -22.39
N LEU A 390 21.82 4.51 -22.75
CA LEU A 390 20.81 3.98 -23.65
C LEU A 390 21.37 3.67 -25.04
N ILE A 391 22.23 4.57 -25.58
CA ILE A 391 22.96 4.30 -26.81
C ILE A 391 23.85 3.04 -26.67
N ARG A 392 24.49 2.84 -25.52
CA ARG A 392 25.26 1.63 -25.23
C ARG A 392 24.38 0.37 -25.21
N MET A 393 23.19 0.45 -24.60
CA MET A 393 22.24 -0.65 -24.49
C MET A 393 21.73 -1.11 -25.86
N VAL A 394 21.42 -0.17 -26.78
CA VAL A 394 20.88 -0.46 -28.10
C VAL A 394 21.96 -0.75 -29.15
N SER A 395 23.20 -0.38 -28.88
CA SER A 395 24.30 -0.63 -29.82
C SER A 395 24.63 -2.12 -29.90
N PRO A 396 24.76 -2.71 -31.10
CA PRO A 396 25.14 -4.11 -31.23
C PRO A 396 26.50 -4.35 -30.57
N ARG A 397 26.55 -5.24 -29.56
CA ARG A 397 27.82 -5.67 -28.97
C ARG A 397 28.74 -6.14 -30.08
N ARG A 398 29.82 -5.43 -30.39
CA ARG A 398 30.87 -5.94 -31.25
C ARG A 398 31.35 -7.24 -30.59
N ARG A 399 30.99 -8.38 -31.20
CA ARG A 399 31.61 -9.65 -30.84
C ARG A 399 33.11 -9.44 -30.98
N ALA A 400 33.82 -9.43 -29.86
CA ALA A 400 35.29 -9.50 -29.89
C ALA A 400 35.61 -10.77 -30.66
N ALA A 401 36.08 -10.60 -31.89
CA ALA A 401 36.64 -11.68 -32.69
C ALA A 401 37.82 -12.20 -31.86
N ARG A 402 37.65 -13.37 -31.23
CA ARG A 402 38.77 -14.14 -30.75
C ARG A 402 39.55 -14.49 -32.01
N SER A 403 40.59 -13.70 -32.33
CA SER A 403 41.67 -14.10 -33.23
C SER A 403 42.35 -15.27 -32.54
N GLY A 404 42.02 -16.48 -32.97
CA GLY A 404 42.85 -17.64 -32.73
C GLY A 404 44.22 -17.41 -33.38
N ARG A 405 45.22 -17.57 -32.58
CA ARG A 405 46.52 -18.07 -33.02
C ARG A 405 47.00 -19.09 -31.99
#